data_16bf025a95c0c67563d407414c4ac78c
#
_entry.id   16bf025a95c0c67563d407414c4ac78c
#
_cell.length_a   1.000
_cell.length_b   1.000
_cell.length_c   1.000
_cell.angle_alpha   90.00
_cell.angle_beta   90.00
_cell.angle_gamma   90.00
#
_symmetry.space_group_name_H-M   'P 1'
#
loop_
_entity.id
_entity.type
_entity.pdbx_description
1 polymer ?
#
loop_
_entity_poly.entity_id
_entity_poly.type
_entity_poly.pdbx_seq_one_letter_code
_entity_poly.pdbx_strand_id
1 'polypeptide(L)'
;NQLEMEMQEGYARIYVDNDFIRIEDWLEQNPTDDNNKATTKDKTKSIYLVIDRLSVDSSKDTLTRLTDSCETAFYEGDGNMQLMILPAKLTYDFSTRFEADGIRFEEPNDNMFSFNSPLGACPTCEGFGRVIGIDEKLVIPDSSLSVYDGCVQCWHGEKMATWKDEFCRRAAKDNFPIFKPYFELTKDEKESLWKGLPSERKKDIHDRICIDTFFQMVKENQYKIQYRVMLSRYRGKTVCPDCHGTKLKKEATWVKIGGMAITDLVDMPIVNLKQWFDKLELTEHEQEVSKRLMTEITSRLQFLLDVGLGYLTLNRQSNTLSGGESQRINLTTSLGSSLVGSLYILDEPSIGLHSRDTHRLIHVLKELQALGNTVVVVEHDEEIMRAADYLIDVGPDAGRLGGEIVFEGKVSDIKRIKGDINDKNNAESKQLLEKYPRSYTIKYLTGAEVIEVPKSRRPWNMAIELKGARMNNLKGVDVKFPLNVFTVVTGVSGSGKSSLVKGILYPALKRHLDEVADTPGEYSSLGGDWKQIKHVEFVDQNPIGKSTRSNPATYVKAY
;
A
#
# COMPACT_ATOMS: atom_id res chain seq x y z
N ASN A 1 -54.00 -5.72 18.15
CA ASN A 1 -53.23 -6.67 18.83
C ASN A 1 -51.92 -6.10 19.43
N GLN A 2 -51.14 -5.22 18.77
CA GLN A 2 -50.00 -4.57 19.39
C GLN A 2 -50.42 -3.60 20.48
N LEU A 3 -51.42 -2.74 20.26
CA LEU A 3 -51.95 -1.80 21.25
C LEU A 3 -52.58 -2.49 22.48
N GLU A 4 -53.13 -3.71 22.29
CA GLU A 4 -53.62 -4.53 23.41
C GLU A 4 -52.47 -5.06 24.29
N MET A 5 -51.32 -5.37 23.69
CA MET A 5 -50.11 -5.75 24.42
C MET A 5 -49.55 -4.55 25.20
N GLU A 6 -49.40 -3.41 24.53
CA GLU A 6 -48.94 -2.17 25.16
C GLU A 6 -49.82 -1.76 26.35
N MET A 7 -51.16 -1.96 26.26
CA MET A 7 -52.07 -1.73 27.36
C MET A 7 -51.86 -2.70 28.54
N GLN A 8 -51.50 -3.98 28.27
CA GLN A 8 -51.16 -4.95 29.31
C GLN A 8 -49.83 -4.60 30.03
N GLU A 9 -48.93 -3.93 29.34
CA GLU A 9 -47.66 -3.43 29.89
C GLU A 9 -47.84 -2.12 30.69
N GLY A 10 -49.05 -1.56 30.68
CA GLY A 10 -49.38 -0.41 31.53
C GLY A 10 -49.48 0.94 30.82
N TYR A 11 -49.35 0.97 29.52
CA TYR A 11 -49.51 2.20 28.74
C TYR A 11 -50.99 2.48 28.50
N ALA A 12 -51.38 3.74 28.74
CA ALA A 12 -52.80 4.11 28.72
C ALA A 12 -53.18 5.02 27.54
N ARG A 13 -52.24 5.61 26.82
CA ARG A 13 -52.52 6.65 25.83
C ARG A 13 -51.67 6.54 24.58
N ILE A 14 -52.30 6.96 23.47
CA ILE A 14 -51.69 7.15 22.17
C ILE A 14 -51.90 8.56 21.65
N TYR A 15 -51.04 9.02 20.76
CA TYR A 15 -51.19 10.24 20.00
C TYR A 15 -51.46 9.91 18.54
N VAL A 16 -52.65 10.31 18.06
CA VAL A 16 -53.14 10.03 16.71
C VAL A 16 -53.92 11.26 16.21
N ASP A 17 -53.79 11.59 14.93
CA ASP A 17 -54.53 12.70 14.28
C ASP A 17 -54.44 14.02 15.05
N ASN A 18 -53.29 14.32 15.64
CA ASN A 18 -53.04 15.52 16.43
C ASN A 18 -53.72 15.57 17.83
N ASP A 19 -54.28 14.44 18.31
CA ASP A 19 -54.96 14.38 19.62
C ASP A 19 -54.45 13.20 20.47
N PHE A 20 -54.52 13.42 21.80
CA PHE A 20 -54.17 12.40 22.78
C PHE A 20 -55.41 11.60 23.17
N ILE A 21 -55.48 10.33 22.80
CA ILE A 21 -56.61 9.43 22.99
C ILE A 21 -56.21 8.30 23.94
N ARG A 22 -57.14 7.75 24.73
CA ARG A 22 -56.90 6.52 25.49
C ARG A 22 -56.88 5.32 24.55
N ILE A 23 -56.04 4.36 24.83
CA ILE A 23 -55.92 3.12 24.03
C ILE A 23 -57.28 2.39 24.03
N GLU A 24 -57.97 2.32 25.19
CA GLU A 24 -59.29 1.70 25.33
C GLU A 24 -60.29 2.33 24.37
N ASP A 25 -60.45 3.69 24.41
CA ASP A 25 -61.37 4.43 23.56
C ASP A 25 -61.06 4.30 22.06
N TRP A 26 -59.77 4.16 21.72
CA TRP A 26 -59.35 3.94 20.35
C TRP A 26 -59.70 2.54 19.83
N LEU A 27 -59.53 1.48 20.66
CA LEU A 27 -59.86 0.12 20.34
C LEU A 27 -61.39 -0.09 20.20
N GLU A 28 -62.18 0.59 21.03
CA GLU A 28 -63.66 0.56 20.92
C GLU A 28 -64.16 1.22 19.61
N GLN A 29 -63.47 2.27 19.16
CA GLN A 29 -63.85 2.99 17.93
C GLN A 29 -63.31 2.30 16.66
N ASN A 30 -62.31 1.44 16.77
CA ASN A 30 -61.68 0.73 15.66
C ASN A 30 -61.58 -0.76 15.97
N PRO A 31 -62.72 -1.52 16.03
CA PRO A 31 -62.71 -2.94 16.31
C PRO A 31 -61.99 -3.68 15.19
N THR A 32 -61.07 -4.59 15.56
CA THR A 32 -60.33 -5.42 14.63
C THR A 32 -61.26 -6.47 14.04
N ASP A 33 -61.73 -6.27 12.81
CA ASP A 33 -62.44 -7.29 12.02
C ASP A 33 -61.42 -8.26 11.45
N ASP A 34 -61.42 -9.50 11.93
CA ASP A 34 -60.53 -10.61 11.54
C ASP A 34 -60.71 -11.08 10.07
N ASN A 35 -61.60 -10.45 9.29
CA ASN A 35 -61.99 -10.95 7.95
C ASN A 35 -61.71 -10.00 6.77
N ASN A 36 -60.98 -8.91 6.92
CA ASN A 36 -60.69 -8.04 5.77
C ASN A 36 -59.20 -8.06 5.40
N LYS A 37 -58.85 -8.85 4.39
CA LYS A 37 -57.59 -8.72 3.65
C LYS A 37 -57.51 -7.29 3.12
N ALA A 38 -56.41 -6.64 3.50
CA ALA A 38 -56.03 -5.29 3.16
C ALA A 38 -56.43 -4.89 1.72
N THR A 39 -57.38 -4.01 1.56
CA THR A 39 -57.51 -3.15 0.39
C THR A 39 -56.65 -1.92 0.65
N THR A 40 -55.49 -1.89 0.03
CA THR A 40 -54.59 -0.77 -0.13
C THR A 40 -55.33 0.45 -0.63
N LYS A 41 -55.52 1.47 0.21
CA LYS A 41 -55.57 2.91 -0.12
C LYS A 41 -56.16 3.79 1.00
N ASP A 42 -55.75 3.60 2.26
CA ASP A 42 -55.87 4.70 3.23
C ASP A 42 -54.47 5.05 3.73
N LYS A 43 -54.18 6.36 3.73
CA LYS A 43 -52.93 6.92 4.26
C LYS A 43 -52.73 6.34 5.64
N THR A 44 -51.64 5.63 5.83
CA THR A 44 -51.22 5.08 7.12
C THR A 44 -51.16 6.19 8.14
N LYS A 45 -52.13 6.25 9.04
CA LYS A 45 -52.14 7.16 10.17
C LYS A 45 -50.97 6.78 11.07
N SER A 46 -50.10 7.73 11.37
CA SER A 46 -49.00 7.52 12.32
C SER A 46 -49.59 7.51 13.73
N ILE A 47 -49.50 6.39 14.41
CA ILE A 47 -49.90 6.21 15.80
C ILE A 47 -48.64 6.21 16.65
N TYR A 48 -48.58 7.08 17.66
CA TYR A 48 -47.45 7.15 18.59
C TYR A 48 -47.90 6.73 19.98
N LEU A 49 -47.17 5.85 20.64
CA LEU A 49 -47.38 5.49 22.04
C LEU A 49 -46.89 6.63 22.94
N VAL A 50 -47.71 7.05 23.89
CA VAL A 50 -47.35 8.12 24.84
C VAL A 50 -46.73 7.51 26.08
N ILE A 51 -45.42 7.60 26.22
CA ILE A 51 -44.67 7.03 27.33
C ILE A 51 -44.87 7.83 28.61
N ASP A 52 -44.65 9.17 28.56
CA ASP A 52 -44.78 10.03 29.75
C ASP A 52 -45.20 11.44 29.37
N ARG A 53 -45.67 12.20 30.38
CA ARG A 53 -45.96 13.64 30.32
C ARG A 53 -45.31 14.33 31.47
N LEU A 54 -44.39 15.22 31.21
CA LEU A 54 -43.61 15.92 32.20
C LEU A 54 -43.87 17.42 32.15
N SER A 55 -43.89 18.04 33.32
CA SER A 55 -43.77 19.50 33.43
C SER A 55 -42.29 19.83 33.61
N VAL A 56 -41.75 20.69 32.76
CA VAL A 56 -40.33 21.03 32.77
C VAL A 56 -40.04 22.01 33.89
N ASP A 57 -39.19 21.60 34.84
CA ASP A 57 -38.55 22.44 35.83
C ASP A 57 -37.04 22.15 35.88
N SER A 58 -36.30 22.96 36.64
CA SER A 58 -34.82 22.79 36.76
C SER A 58 -34.43 21.86 37.90
N SER A 59 -35.36 21.04 38.43
CA SER A 59 -35.05 20.10 39.53
C SER A 59 -34.31 18.87 39.03
N LYS A 60 -33.48 18.31 39.92
CA LYS A 60 -32.75 17.08 39.63
C LYS A 60 -33.68 15.88 39.43
N ASP A 61 -34.82 15.89 40.14
CA ASP A 61 -35.82 14.81 40.07
C ASP A 61 -36.51 14.80 38.69
N THR A 62 -36.84 15.96 38.13
CA THR A 62 -37.41 16.07 36.78
C THR A 62 -36.42 15.62 35.72
N LEU A 63 -35.14 15.95 35.87
CA LEU A 63 -34.08 15.46 34.96
C LEU A 63 -33.94 13.94 34.99
N THR A 64 -33.93 13.33 36.20
CA THR A 64 -33.86 11.88 36.34
C THR A 64 -35.04 11.19 35.68
N ARG A 65 -36.26 11.69 35.97
CA ARG A 65 -37.49 11.16 35.38
C ARG A 65 -37.53 11.33 33.86
N LEU A 66 -37.02 12.44 33.33
CA LEU A 66 -36.92 12.63 31.88
C LEU A 66 -35.98 11.61 31.24
N THR A 67 -34.84 11.33 31.88
CA THR A 67 -33.88 10.31 31.41
C THR A 67 -34.53 8.94 31.35
N ASP A 68 -35.17 8.49 32.43
CA ASP A 68 -35.86 7.19 32.51
C ASP A 68 -36.98 7.10 31.45
N SER A 69 -37.76 8.18 31.25
CA SER A 69 -38.81 8.22 30.24
C SER A 69 -38.25 8.17 28.81
N CYS A 70 -37.09 8.80 28.53
CA CYS A 70 -36.41 8.73 27.24
C CYS A 70 -35.85 7.32 26.98
N GLU A 71 -35.25 6.68 28.00
CA GLU A 71 -34.77 5.30 27.86
C GLU A 71 -35.92 4.34 27.54
N THR A 72 -37.03 4.46 28.24
CA THR A 72 -38.25 3.69 27.99
C THR A 72 -38.79 3.95 26.57
N ALA A 73 -38.85 5.23 26.15
CA ALA A 73 -39.33 5.60 24.81
C ALA A 73 -38.45 5.03 23.69
N PHE A 74 -37.13 5.01 23.86
CA PHE A 74 -36.20 4.38 22.91
C PHE A 74 -36.34 2.85 22.89
N TYR A 75 -36.62 2.25 24.04
CA TYR A 75 -36.82 0.80 24.13
C TYR A 75 -38.10 0.39 23.39
N GLU A 76 -39.24 1.00 23.70
CA GLU A 76 -40.53 0.71 23.06
C GLU A 76 -40.58 1.11 21.57
N GLY A 77 -39.87 2.20 21.23
CA GLY A 77 -39.77 2.67 19.84
C GLY A 77 -38.70 2.00 19.00
N ASP A 78 -38.11 0.87 19.49
CA ASP A 78 -37.02 0.15 18.81
C ASP A 78 -35.92 1.12 18.32
N GLY A 79 -35.49 2.00 19.23
CA GLY A 79 -34.45 2.98 19.00
C GLY A 79 -34.90 4.32 18.44
N ASN A 80 -36.20 4.54 18.24
CA ASN A 80 -36.73 5.82 17.79
C ASN A 80 -37.66 6.42 18.86
N MET A 81 -37.55 7.72 19.10
CA MET A 81 -38.49 8.43 19.95
C MET A 81 -38.81 9.79 19.37
N GLN A 82 -39.97 10.33 19.74
CA GLN A 82 -40.38 11.68 19.41
C GLN A 82 -40.67 12.48 20.70
N LEU A 83 -40.07 13.65 20.81
CA LEU A 83 -40.36 14.61 21.88
C LEU A 83 -41.28 15.69 21.37
N MET A 84 -42.40 15.91 22.09
CA MET A 84 -43.36 16.99 21.76
C MET A 84 -43.40 18.02 22.85
N ILE A 85 -43.23 19.29 22.50
CA ILE A 85 -43.35 20.43 23.43
C ILE A 85 -44.74 21.03 23.33
N LEU A 86 -45.48 21.02 24.44
CA LEU A 86 -46.80 21.63 24.54
C LEU A 86 -46.73 23.02 25.20
N PRO A 87 -47.60 23.97 24.85
CA PRO A 87 -48.77 23.85 23.96
C PRO A 87 -48.47 24.06 22.47
N ALA A 88 -47.22 24.40 22.10
CA ALA A 88 -46.84 24.75 20.72
C ALA A 88 -46.86 23.56 19.74
N LYS A 89 -47.01 22.32 20.23
CA LYS A 89 -46.97 21.09 19.45
C LYS A 89 -45.71 20.98 18.55
N LEU A 90 -44.58 21.50 19.04
CA LEU A 90 -43.29 21.35 18.37
C LEU A 90 -42.78 19.93 18.62
N THR A 91 -42.45 19.23 17.55
CA THR A 91 -41.94 17.84 17.60
C THR A 91 -40.49 17.78 17.20
N TYR A 92 -39.73 16.98 17.94
CA TYR A 92 -38.33 16.66 17.68
C TYR A 92 -38.20 15.15 17.64
N ASP A 93 -37.66 14.65 16.52
CA ASP A 93 -37.40 13.22 16.33
C ASP A 93 -35.97 12.89 16.77
N PHE A 94 -35.84 11.83 17.56
CA PHE A 94 -34.56 11.31 18.02
C PHE A 94 -34.46 9.83 17.64
N SER A 95 -33.27 9.40 17.25
CA SER A 95 -32.98 7.99 16.97
C SER A 95 -31.65 7.60 17.59
N THR A 96 -31.63 6.44 18.25
CA THR A 96 -30.39 5.77 18.67
C THR A 96 -29.91 4.79 17.61
N ARG A 97 -30.69 4.57 16.54
CA ARG A 97 -30.29 3.74 15.41
C ARG A 97 -29.18 4.42 14.63
N PHE A 98 -28.21 3.63 14.23
CA PHE A 98 -27.10 4.12 13.42
C PHE A 98 -27.55 4.25 11.96
N GLU A 99 -28.42 5.24 11.68
CA GLU A 99 -28.99 5.49 10.36
C GLU A 99 -29.13 7.00 10.08
N ALA A 100 -28.93 7.38 8.81
CA ALA A 100 -29.17 8.72 8.33
C ALA A 100 -29.58 8.68 6.85
N ASP A 101 -30.47 9.62 6.42
CA ASP A 101 -30.93 9.74 5.04
C ASP A 101 -31.50 8.43 4.43
N GLY A 102 -32.10 7.58 5.25
CA GLY A 102 -32.66 6.29 4.86
C GLY A 102 -31.63 5.18 4.64
N ILE A 103 -30.35 5.42 5.01
CA ILE A 103 -29.28 4.43 4.97
C ILE A 103 -29.00 3.98 6.40
N ARG A 104 -29.06 2.67 6.62
CA ARG A 104 -28.64 2.05 7.89
C ARG A 104 -27.16 1.71 7.81
N PHE A 105 -26.40 2.25 8.78
CA PHE A 105 -24.97 2.00 8.90
C PHE A 105 -24.71 0.82 9.84
N GLU A 106 -23.64 0.09 9.59
CA GLU A 106 -23.12 -0.90 10.55
C GLU A 106 -22.34 -0.17 11.65
N GLU A 107 -22.53 -0.57 12.90
CA GLU A 107 -21.72 -0.01 14.00
C GLU A 107 -20.25 -0.37 13.80
N PRO A 108 -19.35 0.61 13.89
CA PRO A 108 -17.93 0.37 13.71
C PRO A 108 -17.38 -0.62 14.75
N ASN A 109 -16.74 -1.66 14.27
CA ASN A 109 -16.03 -2.64 15.09
C ASN A 109 -14.66 -2.94 14.47
N ASP A 110 -13.76 -3.56 15.23
CA ASP A 110 -12.38 -3.83 14.79
C ASP A 110 -12.33 -4.64 13.48
N ASN A 111 -13.27 -5.56 13.28
CA ASN A 111 -13.33 -6.40 12.10
C ASN A 111 -13.69 -5.64 10.82
N MET A 112 -14.42 -4.52 10.94
CA MET A 112 -14.79 -3.66 9.81
C MET A 112 -13.56 -3.03 9.15
N PHE A 113 -12.48 -2.82 9.90
CA PHE A 113 -11.24 -2.22 9.41
C PHE A 113 -10.18 -3.26 9.04
N SER A 114 -10.49 -4.55 9.12
CA SER A 114 -9.60 -5.64 8.76
C SER A 114 -9.96 -6.24 7.41
N PHE A 115 -9.06 -6.14 6.45
CA PHE A 115 -9.23 -6.81 5.14
C PHE A 115 -9.08 -8.34 5.19
N ASN A 116 -8.65 -8.91 6.33
CA ASN A 116 -8.60 -10.34 6.57
C ASN A 116 -9.91 -10.87 7.17
N SER A 117 -10.81 -9.99 7.59
CA SER A 117 -12.14 -10.35 8.09
C SER A 117 -13.18 -10.23 6.98
N PRO A 118 -14.11 -11.19 6.82
CA PRO A 118 -15.23 -11.07 5.88
C PRO A 118 -16.11 -9.84 6.13
N LEU A 119 -16.15 -9.33 7.36
CA LEU A 119 -16.91 -8.13 7.73
C LEU A 119 -16.27 -6.85 7.19
N GLY A 120 -14.94 -6.80 7.04
CA GLY A 120 -14.22 -5.62 6.56
C GLY A 120 -13.72 -5.73 5.12
N ALA A 121 -13.53 -6.96 4.62
CA ALA A 121 -13.02 -7.19 3.28
C ALA A 121 -13.97 -6.69 2.20
N CYS A 122 -13.44 -6.09 1.15
CA CYS A 122 -14.21 -5.75 -0.05
C CYS A 122 -14.83 -7.02 -0.66
N PRO A 123 -16.15 -7.09 -0.88
CA PRO A 123 -16.81 -8.31 -1.35
C PRO A 123 -16.38 -8.72 -2.77
N THR A 124 -15.97 -7.79 -3.60
CA THR A 124 -15.56 -8.05 -4.99
C THR A 124 -14.18 -8.68 -5.10
N CYS A 125 -13.24 -8.29 -4.25
CA CYS A 125 -11.88 -8.83 -4.28
C CYS A 125 -11.51 -9.61 -3.02
N GLU A 126 -12.43 -9.82 -2.10
CA GLU A 126 -12.23 -10.61 -0.87
C GLU A 126 -10.99 -10.17 -0.06
N GLY A 127 -10.71 -8.87 -0.02
CA GLY A 127 -9.55 -8.31 0.68
C GLY A 127 -8.23 -8.34 -0.09
N PHE A 128 -8.18 -8.89 -1.32
CA PHE A 128 -6.94 -8.93 -2.12
C PHE A 128 -6.59 -7.58 -2.76
N GLY A 129 -7.55 -6.67 -2.92
CA GLY A 129 -7.36 -5.37 -3.57
C GLY A 129 -7.21 -5.46 -5.09
N ARG A 130 -7.22 -6.68 -5.65
CA ARG A 130 -7.06 -6.96 -7.09
C ARG A 130 -8.02 -8.06 -7.52
N VAL A 131 -8.43 -7.98 -8.79
CA VAL A 131 -9.29 -8.97 -9.46
C VAL A 131 -8.66 -9.40 -10.79
N ILE A 132 -9.11 -10.52 -11.33
CA ILE A 132 -8.72 -10.91 -12.68
C ILE A 132 -9.56 -10.10 -13.67
N GLY A 133 -8.94 -9.14 -14.31
CA GLY A 133 -9.58 -8.25 -15.28
C GLY A 133 -8.76 -8.10 -16.56
N ILE A 134 -9.13 -7.13 -17.39
CA ILE A 134 -8.32 -6.75 -18.55
C ILE A 134 -7.17 -5.87 -18.08
N ASP A 135 -5.95 -6.33 -18.30
CA ASP A 135 -4.74 -5.62 -17.85
C ASP A 135 -4.33 -4.56 -18.88
N GLU A 136 -4.33 -3.29 -18.44
CA GLU A 136 -3.92 -2.16 -19.27
C GLU A 136 -2.54 -2.37 -19.90
N LYS A 137 -1.59 -2.94 -19.16
CA LYS A 137 -0.22 -3.19 -19.64
C LYS A 137 -0.14 -4.24 -20.72
N LEU A 138 -1.09 -5.17 -20.77
CA LEU A 138 -1.18 -6.16 -21.81
C LEU A 138 -1.90 -5.61 -23.05
N VAL A 139 -2.84 -4.69 -22.86
CA VAL A 139 -3.57 -4.01 -23.95
C VAL A 139 -2.69 -2.95 -24.60
N ILE A 140 -1.92 -2.21 -23.80
CA ILE A 140 -1.02 -1.14 -24.23
C ILE A 140 0.41 -1.48 -23.74
N PRO A 141 1.08 -2.41 -24.41
CA PRO A 141 2.40 -2.88 -23.98
C PRO A 141 3.50 -1.84 -24.20
N ASP A 142 3.31 -0.90 -25.10
CA ASP A 142 4.23 0.19 -25.37
C ASP A 142 3.47 1.52 -25.31
N SER A 143 3.61 2.21 -24.19
CA SER A 143 2.96 3.50 -23.96
C SER A 143 3.64 4.67 -24.69
N SER A 144 4.81 4.46 -25.31
CA SER A 144 5.48 5.47 -26.13
C SER A 144 4.84 5.63 -27.52
N LEU A 145 4.04 4.65 -27.95
CA LEU A 145 3.28 4.71 -29.18
C LEU A 145 1.99 5.51 -28.99
N SER A 146 1.58 6.19 -30.07
CA SER A 146 0.27 6.82 -30.17
C SER A 146 -0.82 5.82 -30.58
N VAL A 147 -2.09 6.23 -30.49
CA VAL A 147 -3.19 5.38 -31.00
C VAL A 147 -3.03 5.15 -32.51
N TYR A 148 -2.60 6.18 -33.26
CA TYR A 148 -2.35 6.07 -34.67
C TYR A 148 -1.21 5.09 -35.00
N ASP A 149 -0.13 5.11 -34.21
CA ASP A 149 1.01 4.20 -34.38
C ASP A 149 0.72 2.77 -33.84
N GLY A 150 -0.47 2.55 -33.27
CA GLY A 150 -0.93 1.23 -32.84
C GLY A 150 -0.57 0.86 -31.39
N CYS A 151 -0.65 1.79 -30.45
CA CYS A 151 -0.42 1.48 -29.03
C CYS A 151 -1.39 0.42 -28.48
N VAL A 152 -2.60 0.29 -29.07
CA VAL A 152 -3.63 -0.66 -28.61
C VAL A 152 -3.41 -2.01 -29.29
N GLN A 153 -2.74 -2.91 -28.60
CA GLN A 153 -2.32 -4.23 -29.12
C GLN A 153 -3.49 -5.13 -29.56
N CYS A 154 -4.62 -5.05 -28.87
CA CYS A 154 -5.79 -5.87 -29.22
C CYS A 154 -6.48 -5.46 -30.52
N TRP A 155 -6.16 -4.29 -31.06
CA TRP A 155 -6.64 -3.81 -32.35
C TRP A 155 -5.72 -4.14 -33.53
N HIS A 156 -4.64 -4.91 -33.30
CA HIS A 156 -3.74 -5.38 -34.34
C HIS A 156 -4.30 -6.60 -35.08
N GLY A 157 -3.86 -6.78 -36.36
CA GLY A 157 -4.27 -7.84 -37.28
C GLY A 157 -5.41 -7.44 -38.19
N GLU A 158 -5.50 -8.07 -39.37
CA GLU A 158 -6.39 -7.68 -40.48
C GLU A 158 -7.85 -7.44 -40.07
N LYS A 159 -8.40 -8.30 -39.19
CA LYS A 159 -9.80 -8.20 -38.76
C LYS A 159 -10.03 -7.15 -37.67
N MET A 160 -9.02 -6.88 -36.82
CA MET A 160 -9.17 -6.02 -35.67
C MET A 160 -8.67 -4.59 -35.92
N ALA A 161 -7.89 -4.37 -36.97
CA ALA A 161 -7.41 -3.04 -37.40
C ALA A 161 -8.57 -2.06 -37.68
N THR A 162 -9.71 -2.59 -38.11
CA THR A 162 -10.93 -1.79 -38.34
C THR A 162 -11.38 -1.01 -37.09
N TRP A 163 -11.11 -1.51 -35.87
CA TRP A 163 -11.40 -0.82 -34.61
C TRP A 163 -10.54 0.43 -34.45
N LYS A 164 -9.23 0.32 -34.75
CA LYS A 164 -8.30 1.45 -34.74
C LYS A 164 -8.72 2.52 -35.74
N ASP A 165 -8.97 2.10 -36.99
CA ASP A 165 -9.30 3.01 -38.08
C ASP A 165 -10.60 3.76 -37.79
N GLU A 166 -11.61 3.03 -37.28
CA GLU A 166 -12.90 3.62 -36.92
C GLU A 166 -12.78 4.54 -35.70
N PHE A 167 -11.98 4.18 -34.70
CA PHE A 167 -11.69 5.07 -33.56
C PHE A 167 -11.02 6.35 -34.03
N CYS A 168 -9.97 6.26 -34.84
CA CYS A 168 -9.26 7.43 -35.38
C CYS A 168 -10.18 8.34 -36.19
N ARG A 169 -11.09 7.74 -36.97
CA ARG A 169 -12.08 8.50 -37.78
C ARG A 169 -13.08 9.26 -36.87
N ARG A 170 -13.54 8.63 -35.79
CA ARG A 170 -14.49 9.26 -34.86
C ARG A 170 -13.82 10.28 -33.95
N ALA A 171 -12.56 10.05 -33.60
CA ALA A 171 -11.76 10.88 -32.69
C ALA A 171 -11.65 12.34 -33.15
N ALA A 172 -11.70 12.58 -34.46
CA ALA A 172 -11.64 13.93 -35.06
C ALA A 172 -12.80 14.85 -34.60
N LYS A 173 -13.98 14.27 -34.26
CA LYS A 173 -15.14 15.05 -33.79
C LYS A 173 -14.97 15.58 -32.38
N ASP A 174 -14.20 14.89 -31.56
CA ASP A 174 -13.96 15.23 -30.17
C ASP A 174 -12.57 15.84 -29.94
N ASN A 175 -11.84 16.18 -31.02
CA ASN A 175 -10.46 16.68 -30.97
C ASN A 175 -9.51 15.78 -30.15
N PHE A 176 -9.73 14.46 -30.16
CA PHE A 176 -8.87 13.53 -29.46
C PHE A 176 -7.48 13.45 -30.15
N PRO A 177 -6.36 13.57 -29.38
CA PRO A 177 -5.02 13.66 -29.98
C PRO A 177 -4.46 12.27 -30.35
N ILE A 178 -4.88 11.74 -31.53
CA ILE A 178 -4.51 10.38 -31.99
C ILE A 178 -3.02 10.15 -32.21
N PHE A 179 -2.23 11.23 -32.42
CA PHE A 179 -0.77 11.16 -32.63
C PHE A 179 0.04 11.34 -31.35
N LYS A 180 -0.62 11.64 -30.23
CA LYS A 180 0.05 11.84 -28.95
C LYS A 180 0.38 10.48 -28.31
N PRO A 181 1.61 10.26 -27.78
CA PRO A 181 1.98 9.04 -27.08
C PRO A 181 1.02 8.74 -25.92
N TYR A 182 0.71 7.46 -25.70
CA TYR A 182 -0.27 7.07 -24.69
C TYR A 182 0.11 7.57 -23.27
N PHE A 183 1.40 7.56 -22.90
CA PHE A 183 1.85 8.03 -21.58
C PHE A 183 1.62 9.54 -21.35
N GLU A 184 1.55 10.34 -22.43
CA GLU A 184 1.29 11.79 -22.39
C GLU A 184 -0.20 12.12 -22.35
N LEU A 185 -1.09 11.18 -22.63
CA LEU A 185 -2.53 11.39 -22.58
C LEU A 185 -2.97 11.74 -21.15
N THR A 186 -3.85 12.74 -21.05
CA THR A 186 -4.51 13.10 -19.80
C THR A 186 -5.43 11.97 -19.31
N LYS A 187 -5.86 12.04 -18.05
CA LYS A 187 -6.80 11.05 -17.50
C LYS A 187 -8.10 10.98 -18.31
N ASP A 188 -8.63 12.13 -18.74
CA ASP A 188 -9.87 12.21 -19.50
C ASP A 188 -9.70 11.67 -20.94
N GLU A 189 -8.52 11.91 -21.55
CA GLU A 189 -8.17 11.33 -22.85
C GLU A 189 -8.02 9.81 -22.74
N LYS A 190 -7.36 9.29 -21.71
CA LYS A 190 -7.26 7.83 -21.45
C LYS A 190 -8.65 7.24 -21.23
N GLU A 191 -9.48 7.88 -20.42
CA GLU A 191 -10.85 7.44 -20.19
C GLU A 191 -11.67 7.40 -21.48
N SER A 192 -11.46 8.35 -22.38
CA SER A 192 -12.12 8.38 -23.70
C SER A 192 -11.71 7.21 -24.58
N LEU A 193 -10.45 6.80 -24.56
CA LEU A 193 -9.97 5.63 -25.29
C LEU A 193 -10.53 4.33 -24.71
N TRP A 194 -10.66 4.24 -23.38
CA TRP A 194 -11.16 3.05 -22.71
C TRP A 194 -12.68 2.93 -22.72
N LYS A 195 -13.43 4.00 -22.40
CA LYS A 195 -14.89 3.97 -22.18
C LYS A 195 -15.71 4.59 -23.30
N GLY A 196 -15.06 5.21 -24.28
CA GLY A 196 -15.67 5.87 -25.43
C GLY A 196 -15.54 7.38 -25.40
N LEU A 197 -15.48 7.95 -26.61
CA LEU A 197 -15.35 9.39 -26.84
C LEU A 197 -16.51 10.17 -26.20
N PRO A 198 -16.31 11.43 -25.78
CA PRO A 198 -17.35 12.25 -25.15
C PRO A 198 -18.65 12.32 -25.94
N SER A 199 -18.57 12.44 -27.27
CA SER A 199 -19.73 12.44 -28.16
C SER A 199 -20.49 11.11 -28.21
N GLU A 200 -19.86 10.02 -27.76
CA GLU A 200 -20.42 8.65 -27.79
C GLU A 200 -20.92 8.18 -26.44
N ARG A 201 -20.55 8.83 -25.33
CA ARG A 201 -20.92 8.41 -23.97
C ARG A 201 -22.42 8.29 -23.71
N LYS A 202 -23.25 9.02 -24.49
CA LYS A 202 -24.71 8.93 -24.41
C LYS A 202 -25.32 7.80 -25.25
N LYS A 203 -24.53 7.16 -26.12
CA LYS A 203 -24.98 6.02 -26.93
C LYS A 203 -24.94 4.73 -26.12
N ASP A 204 -25.64 3.69 -26.63
CA ASP A 204 -25.47 2.34 -26.09
C ASP A 204 -23.99 1.93 -26.14
N ILE A 205 -23.58 1.09 -25.18
CA ILE A 205 -22.19 0.64 -25.08
C ILE A 205 -21.73 -0.09 -26.34
N HIS A 206 -22.63 -0.82 -27.00
CA HIS A 206 -22.34 -1.55 -28.24
C HIS A 206 -22.09 -0.66 -29.46
N ASP A 207 -22.57 0.58 -29.43
CA ASP A 207 -22.39 1.56 -30.53
C ASP A 207 -21.12 2.42 -30.38
N ARG A 208 -20.43 2.28 -29.26
CA ARG A 208 -19.18 2.99 -28.99
C ARG A 208 -18.01 2.25 -29.61
N ILE A 209 -17.02 2.97 -30.07
CA ILE A 209 -15.75 2.39 -30.50
C ILE A 209 -14.69 2.73 -29.44
N CYS A 210 -14.44 1.77 -28.54
CA CYS A 210 -13.47 1.91 -27.46
C CYS A 210 -12.96 0.53 -27.03
N ILE A 211 -11.96 0.52 -26.13
CA ILE A 211 -11.34 -0.72 -25.65
C ILE A 211 -12.36 -1.57 -24.87
N ASP A 212 -13.19 -0.98 -24.00
CA ASP A 212 -14.17 -1.71 -23.20
C ASP A 212 -15.21 -2.40 -24.09
N THR A 213 -15.74 -1.73 -25.11
CA THR A 213 -16.67 -2.31 -26.07
C THR A 213 -16.03 -3.44 -26.87
N PHE A 214 -14.77 -3.30 -27.25
CA PHE A 214 -14.02 -4.38 -27.90
C PHE A 214 -13.98 -5.64 -27.03
N PHE A 215 -13.60 -5.50 -25.75
CA PHE A 215 -13.57 -6.65 -24.84
C PHE A 215 -14.95 -7.19 -24.48
N GLN A 216 -15.98 -6.36 -24.49
CA GLN A 216 -17.35 -6.83 -24.36
C GLN A 216 -17.75 -7.72 -25.54
N MET A 217 -17.50 -7.29 -26.77
CA MET A 217 -17.68 -8.11 -27.97
C MET A 217 -16.90 -9.43 -27.91
N VAL A 218 -15.65 -9.39 -27.43
CA VAL A 218 -14.83 -10.60 -27.23
C VAL A 218 -15.46 -11.53 -26.17
N LYS A 219 -16.00 -11.01 -25.07
CA LYS A 219 -16.68 -11.77 -24.02
C LYS A 219 -17.97 -12.42 -24.54
N GLU A 220 -18.77 -11.73 -25.31
CA GLU A 220 -20.01 -12.25 -25.90
C GLU A 220 -19.74 -13.40 -26.90
N ASN A 221 -18.60 -13.36 -27.56
CA ASN A 221 -18.19 -14.37 -28.54
C ASN A 221 -17.29 -15.48 -27.96
N GLN A 222 -17.22 -15.65 -26.63
CA GLN A 222 -16.36 -16.65 -25.95
C GLN A 222 -16.69 -18.11 -26.32
N TYR A 223 -17.85 -18.39 -26.90
CA TYR A 223 -18.18 -19.72 -27.41
C TYR A 223 -17.22 -20.18 -28.53
N LYS A 224 -16.55 -19.24 -29.22
CA LYS A 224 -15.52 -19.52 -30.23
C LYS A 224 -14.13 -19.54 -29.54
N ILE A 225 -13.35 -20.60 -29.81
CA ILE A 225 -12.01 -20.83 -29.21
C ILE A 225 -11.09 -19.61 -29.40
N GLN A 226 -11.09 -18.98 -30.58
CA GLN A 226 -10.24 -17.84 -30.89
C GLN A 226 -10.46 -16.64 -29.94
N TYR A 227 -11.70 -16.33 -29.56
CA TYR A 227 -12.01 -15.24 -28.63
C TYR A 227 -11.67 -15.59 -27.19
N ARG A 228 -11.78 -16.86 -26.78
CA ARG A 228 -11.27 -17.32 -25.48
C ARG A 228 -9.76 -17.16 -25.36
N VAL A 229 -9.01 -17.56 -26.39
CA VAL A 229 -7.56 -17.40 -26.42
C VAL A 229 -7.19 -15.91 -26.44
N MET A 230 -7.91 -15.09 -27.22
CA MET A 230 -7.69 -13.64 -27.23
C MET A 230 -7.92 -13.03 -25.84
N LEU A 231 -9.04 -13.35 -25.18
CA LEU A 231 -9.35 -12.83 -23.86
C LEU A 231 -8.30 -13.23 -22.82
N SER A 232 -7.81 -14.48 -22.87
CA SER A 232 -6.80 -14.98 -21.94
C SER A 232 -5.45 -14.24 -22.05
N ARG A 233 -5.10 -13.76 -23.25
CA ARG A 233 -3.87 -12.99 -23.49
C ARG A 233 -3.87 -11.61 -22.81
N TYR A 234 -5.05 -11.02 -22.62
CA TYR A 234 -5.20 -9.68 -22.05
C TYR A 234 -5.71 -9.70 -20.61
N ARG A 235 -5.97 -10.89 -20.02
CA ARG A 235 -6.33 -11.04 -18.61
C ARG A 235 -5.10 -10.98 -17.73
N GLY A 236 -5.19 -10.16 -16.69
CA GLY A 236 -4.16 -10.02 -15.66
C GLY A 236 -4.76 -9.66 -14.32
N LYS A 237 -3.91 -9.47 -13.30
CA LYS A 237 -4.31 -8.98 -11.99
C LYS A 237 -4.44 -7.46 -12.06
N THR A 238 -5.68 -6.97 -12.15
CA THR A 238 -6.01 -5.55 -12.17
C THR A 238 -6.44 -5.05 -10.80
N VAL A 239 -6.36 -3.76 -10.57
CA VAL A 239 -6.89 -3.13 -9.36
C VAL A 239 -8.39 -3.38 -9.29
N CYS A 240 -8.90 -3.73 -8.11
CA CYS A 240 -10.32 -3.95 -7.91
C CYS A 240 -11.12 -2.68 -8.25
N PRO A 241 -12.18 -2.76 -9.08
CA PRO A 241 -12.95 -1.59 -9.48
C PRO A 241 -13.75 -0.95 -8.34
N ASP A 242 -14.10 -1.72 -7.31
CA ASP A 242 -14.92 -1.24 -6.20
C ASP A 242 -14.09 -0.60 -5.09
N CYS A 243 -13.09 -1.31 -4.58
CA CYS A 243 -12.25 -0.78 -3.51
C CYS A 243 -11.03 0.00 -3.99
N HIS A 244 -10.75 0.05 -5.29
CA HIS A 244 -9.58 0.73 -5.88
C HIS A 244 -8.23 0.37 -5.22
N GLY A 245 -8.11 -0.87 -4.74
CA GLY A 245 -6.90 -1.38 -4.10
C GLY A 245 -6.84 -1.20 -2.58
N THR A 246 -7.81 -0.56 -1.95
CA THR A 246 -7.86 -0.36 -0.49
C THR A 246 -8.15 -1.64 0.29
N LYS A 247 -8.67 -2.67 -0.38
CA LYS A 247 -9.01 -3.99 0.17
C LYS A 247 -10.23 -4.02 1.09
N LEU A 248 -10.71 -2.89 1.57
CA LEU A 248 -11.80 -2.75 2.52
C LEU A 248 -13.13 -2.46 1.83
N LYS A 249 -14.23 -2.73 2.52
CA LYS A 249 -15.58 -2.29 2.15
C LYS A 249 -15.65 -0.77 2.12
N LYS A 250 -16.60 -0.24 1.34
CA LYS A 250 -16.83 1.21 1.26
C LYS A 250 -17.24 1.81 2.60
N GLU A 251 -17.98 1.08 3.40
CA GLU A 251 -18.46 1.48 4.73
C GLU A 251 -17.31 1.83 5.67
N ALA A 252 -16.18 1.11 5.61
CA ALA A 252 -14.99 1.43 6.38
C ALA A 252 -14.41 2.82 6.07
N THR A 253 -14.70 3.39 4.90
CA THR A 253 -14.24 4.73 4.51
C THR A 253 -15.11 5.86 5.06
N TRP A 254 -16.28 5.53 5.58
CA TRP A 254 -17.18 6.52 6.18
C TRP A 254 -16.73 6.90 7.59
N VAL A 255 -16.05 6.01 8.29
CA VAL A 255 -15.46 6.29 9.60
C VAL A 255 -14.16 7.08 9.41
N LYS A 256 -14.11 8.27 10.00
CA LYS A 256 -12.99 9.20 9.84
C LYS A 256 -12.44 9.64 11.19
N ILE A 257 -11.13 9.76 11.27
CA ILE A 257 -10.41 10.36 12.39
C ILE A 257 -9.69 11.60 11.85
N GLY A 258 -9.88 12.76 12.46
CA GLY A 258 -9.28 14.00 11.94
C GLY A 258 -9.60 14.26 10.46
N GLY A 259 -10.81 13.87 10.01
CA GLY A 259 -11.28 14.04 8.64
C GLY A 259 -10.78 13.01 7.62
N MET A 260 -9.93 12.05 8.01
CA MET A 260 -9.34 11.05 7.13
C MET A 260 -9.82 9.63 7.44
N ALA A 261 -10.08 8.83 6.40
CA ALA A 261 -10.40 7.42 6.54
C ALA A 261 -9.13 6.56 6.71
N ILE A 262 -9.28 5.36 7.27
CA ILE A 262 -8.16 4.43 7.41
C ILE A 262 -7.49 4.11 6.07
N THR A 263 -8.26 4.05 4.99
CA THR A 263 -7.76 3.80 3.63
C THR A 263 -6.81 4.88 3.16
N ASP A 264 -7.09 6.14 3.47
CA ASP A 264 -6.24 7.28 3.12
C ASP A 264 -4.96 7.27 3.95
N LEU A 265 -5.08 6.94 5.25
CA LEU A 265 -3.95 6.89 6.18
C LEU A 265 -2.94 5.78 5.81
N VAL A 266 -3.41 4.57 5.45
CA VAL A 266 -2.50 3.45 5.11
C VAL A 266 -1.81 3.63 3.74
N ASP A 267 -2.34 4.49 2.88
CA ASP A 267 -1.72 4.83 1.58
C ASP A 267 -0.74 6.01 1.66
N MET A 268 -0.68 6.70 2.81
CA MET A 268 0.33 7.72 3.03
C MET A 268 1.73 7.11 3.22
N PRO A 269 2.80 7.79 2.74
CA PRO A 269 4.15 7.49 3.19
C PRO A 269 4.26 7.58 4.72
N ILE A 270 4.99 6.64 5.33
CA ILE A 270 5.11 6.54 6.80
C ILE A 270 5.59 7.86 7.42
N VAL A 271 6.47 8.61 6.74
CA VAL A 271 6.92 9.92 7.21
C VAL A 271 5.76 10.92 7.34
N ASN A 272 4.84 10.94 6.37
CA ASN A 272 3.69 11.83 6.39
C ASN A 272 2.64 11.34 7.39
N LEU A 273 2.45 10.02 7.48
CA LEU A 273 1.54 9.39 8.44
C LEU A 273 1.95 9.73 9.89
N LYS A 274 3.25 9.62 10.21
CA LYS A 274 3.76 10.02 11.54
C LYS A 274 3.49 11.50 11.83
N GLN A 275 3.79 12.40 10.87
CA GLN A 275 3.52 13.83 11.01
C GLN A 275 2.03 14.13 11.18
N TRP A 276 1.16 13.35 10.54
CA TRP A 276 -0.28 13.50 10.67
C TRP A 276 -0.73 13.11 12.10
N PHE A 277 -0.24 11.97 12.65
CA PHE A 277 -0.53 11.59 14.03
C PHE A 277 0.01 12.59 15.06
N ASP A 278 1.18 13.18 14.81
CA ASP A 278 1.78 14.19 15.70
C ASP A 278 0.98 15.51 15.73
N LYS A 279 0.21 15.80 14.67
CA LYS A 279 -0.61 17.01 14.54
C LYS A 279 -2.10 16.75 14.80
N LEU A 280 -2.47 15.51 15.13
CA LEU A 280 -3.87 15.16 15.33
C LEU A 280 -4.40 15.81 16.60
N GLU A 281 -5.38 16.67 16.44
CA GLU A 281 -6.09 17.30 17.55
C GLU A 281 -7.25 16.41 17.99
N LEU A 282 -7.22 15.98 19.24
CA LEU A 282 -8.24 15.16 19.89
C LEU A 282 -8.80 15.92 21.08
N THR A 283 -10.07 15.72 21.39
CA THR A 283 -10.70 16.21 22.62
C THR A 283 -10.06 15.57 23.85
N GLU A 284 -10.22 16.17 25.04
CA GLU A 284 -9.66 15.63 26.30
C GLU A 284 -10.08 14.19 26.54
N HIS A 285 -11.35 13.87 26.30
CA HIS A 285 -11.89 12.51 26.43
C HIS A 285 -11.24 11.54 25.43
N GLU A 286 -11.15 11.92 24.15
CA GLU A 286 -10.51 11.09 23.12
C GLU A 286 -9.02 10.86 23.41
N GLN A 287 -8.32 11.86 23.93
CA GLN A 287 -6.91 11.74 24.36
C GLN A 287 -6.75 10.72 25.49
N GLU A 288 -7.64 10.75 26.47
CA GLU A 288 -7.59 9.80 27.59
C GLU A 288 -7.84 8.35 27.13
N VAL A 289 -8.89 8.14 26.33
CA VAL A 289 -9.27 6.82 25.80
C VAL A 289 -8.20 6.28 24.84
N SER A 290 -7.63 7.11 23.97
CA SER A 290 -6.67 6.69 22.94
C SER A 290 -5.21 6.69 23.39
N LYS A 291 -4.88 7.19 24.58
CA LYS A 291 -3.50 7.43 25.06
C LYS A 291 -2.56 6.24 24.84
N ARG A 292 -2.98 5.04 25.19
CA ARG A 292 -2.17 3.82 25.02
C ARG A 292 -1.96 3.50 23.55
N LEU A 293 -3.03 3.56 22.74
CA LEU A 293 -2.98 3.29 21.30
C LEU A 293 -2.11 4.31 20.57
N MET A 294 -2.23 5.59 20.90
CA MET A 294 -1.42 6.66 20.31
C MET A 294 0.07 6.47 20.60
N THR A 295 0.41 6.07 21.83
CA THR A 295 1.81 5.78 22.21
C THR A 295 2.35 4.60 21.38
N GLU A 296 1.60 3.52 21.26
CA GLU A 296 1.99 2.35 20.46
C GLU A 296 2.16 2.70 18.98
N ILE A 297 1.17 3.36 18.38
CA ILE A 297 1.19 3.73 16.95
C ILE A 297 2.39 4.63 16.66
N THR A 298 2.57 5.70 17.45
CA THR A 298 3.65 6.67 17.24
C THR A 298 5.03 6.06 17.42
N SER A 299 5.20 5.15 18.39
CA SER A 299 6.45 4.42 18.60
C SER A 299 6.77 3.49 17.44
N ARG A 300 5.80 2.69 16.97
CA ARG A 300 5.99 1.79 15.83
C ARG A 300 6.28 2.53 14.53
N LEU A 301 5.60 3.66 14.29
CA LEU A 301 5.90 4.51 13.14
C LEU A 301 7.31 5.11 13.25
N GLN A 302 7.73 5.51 14.45
CA GLN A 302 9.08 6.02 14.68
C GLN A 302 10.14 4.95 14.38
N PHE A 303 9.97 3.72 14.86
CA PHE A 303 10.89 2.62 14.53
C PHE A 303 11.02 2.38 13.02
N LEU A 304 9.90 2.45 12.27
CA LEU A 304 9.95 2.35 10.81
C LEU A 304 10.74 3.49 10.17
N LEU A 305 10.67 4.70 10.73
CA LEU A 305 11.46 5.85 10.28
C LEU A 305 12.95 5.68 10.60
N ASP A 306 13.26 5.16 11.78
CA ASP A 306 14.65 4.98 12.26
C ASP A 306 15.40 3.93 11.44
N VAL A 307 14.72 2.90 10.96
CA VAL A 307 15.28 1.92 10.01
C VAL A 307 15.25 2.39 8.54
N GLY A 308 14.86 3.65 8.29
CA GLY A 308 14.89 4.24 6.95
C GLY A 308 13.76 3.82 6.00
N LEU A 309 12.61 3.37 6.52
CA LEU A 309 11.45 2.93 5.73
C LEU A 309 10.37 4.01 5.56
N GLY A 310 10.68 5.27 5.84
CA GLY A 310 9.72 6.38 5.84
C GLY A 310 9.02 6.64 4.49
N TYR A 311 9.58 6.15 3.39
CA TYR A 311 9.00 6.29 2.04
C TYR A 311 7.96 5.20 1.71
N LEU A 312 7.90 4.12 2.49
CA LEU A 312 6.90 3.06 2.30
C LEU A 312 5.52 3.52 2.75
N THR A 313 4.49 2.85 2.22
CA THR A 313 3.12 2.94 2.70
C THR A 313 2.73 1.66 3.44
N LEU A 314 1.82 1.74 4.41
CA LEU A 314 1.37 0.55 5.16
C LEU A 314 0.59 -0.43 4.28
N ASN A 315 -0.04 0.05 3.20
CA ASN A 315 -0.80 -0.78 2.24
C ASN A 315 0.10 -1.49 1.21
N ARG A 316 1.41 -1.25 1.21
CA ARG A 316 2.31 -1.87 0.23
C ARG A 316 2.37 -3.38 0.37
N GLN A 317 2.20 -4.08 -0.75
CA GLN A 317 2.18 -5.54 -0.78
C GLN A 317 3.56 -6.13 -0.45
N SER A 318 3.60 -7.16 0.40
CA SER A 318 4.84 -7.80 0.85
C SER A 318 5.69 -8.38 -0.28
N ASN A 319 5.06 -8.91 -1.34
CA ASN A 319 5.74 -9.44 -2.51
C ASN A 319 6.43 -8.38 -3.39
N THR A 320 6.18 -7.10 -3.13
CA THR A 320 6.83 -5.98 -3.81
C THR A 320 7.99 -5.40 -3.01
N LEU A 321 8.21 -5.89 -1.79
CA LEU A 321 9.31 -5.47 -0.93
C LEU A 321 10.61 -6.13 -1.38
N SER A 322 11.70 -5.39 -1.30
CA SER A 322 13.04 -5.95 -1.42
C SER A 322 13.42 -6.77 -0.19
N GLY A 323 14.42 -7.66 -0.31
CA GLY A 323 14.91 -8.45 0.83
C GLY A 323 15.32 -7.56 2.02
N GLY A 324 16.07 -6.49 1.77
CA GLY A 324 16.46 -5.54 2.81
C GLY A 324 15.30 -4.75 3.44
N GLU A 325 14.24 -4.41 2.67
CA GLU A 325 13.03 -3.80 3.22
C GLU A 325 12.31 -4.77 4.16
N SER A 326 12.12 -6.02 3.74
CA SER A 326 11.48 -7.06 4.55
C SER A 326 12.25 -7.33 5.85
N GLN A 327 13.58 -7.39 5.78
CA GLN A 327 14.41 -7.60 6.95
C GLN A 327 14.31 -6.44 7.94
N ARG A 328 14.30 -5.19 7.46
CA ARG A 328 14.11 -4.02 8.32
C ARG A 328 12.73 -3.94 8.95
N ILE A 329 11.67 -4.35 8.24
CA ILE A 329 10.34 -4.47 8.84
C ILE A 329 10.37 -5.50 9.98
N ASN A 330 11.01 -6.66 9.77
CA ASN A 330 11.17 -7.66 10.84
C ASN A 330 11.95 -7.11 12.04
N LEU A 331 12.99 -6.31 11.80
CA LEU A 331 13.74 -5.65 12.87
C LEU A 331 12.85 -4.71 13.71
N THR A 332 11.95 -3.94 13.07
CA THR A 332 11.04 -3.05 13.80
C THR A 332 10.05 -3.79 14.68
N THR A 333 9.64 -5.01 14.31
CA THR A 333 8.77 -5.83 15.18
C THR A 333 9.49 -6.28 16.45
N SER A 334 10.79 -6.56 16.35
CA SER A 334 11.63 -6.91 17.49
C SER A 334 11.88 -5.72 18.43
N LEU A 335 12.06 -4.51 17.86
CA LEU A 335 12.21 -3.26 18.62
C LEU A 335 10.95 -2.90 19.40
N GLY A 336 9.77 -3.11 18.81
CA GLY A 336 8.49 -2.81 19.45
C GLY A 336 8.10 -3.75 20.61
N SER A 337 8.88 -4.81 20.85
CA SER A 337 8.54 -5.81 21.89
C SER A 337 8.89 -5.40 23.31
N SER A 338 9.57 -4.28 23.54
CA SER A 338 10.00 -3.77 24.86
C SER A 338 10.66 -4.83 25.76
N LEU A 339 11.25 -5.88 25.16
CA LEU A 339 11.91 -6.94 25.90
C LEU A 339 13.24 -6.45 26.45
N VAL A 340 13.50 -6.74 27.72
CA VAL A 340 14.75 -6.46 28.42
C VAL A 340 15.44 -7.77 28.74
N GLY A 341 16.79 -7.80 28.66
CA GLY A 341 17.57 -9.02 28.92
C GLY A 341 17.48 -10.08 27.82
N SER A 342 17.07 -9.68 26.61
CA SER A 342 16.95 -10.55 25.45
C SER A 342 18.23 -10.58 24.62
N LEU A 343 18.43 -11.67 23.88
CA LEU A 343 19.49 -11.80 22.87
C LEU A 343 18.90 -11.62 21.47
N TYR A 344 19.34 -10.59 20.75
CA TYR A 344 19.02 -10.34 19.35
C TYR A 344 20.15 -10.82 18.47
N ILE A 345 19.84 -11.67 17.49
CA ILE A 345 20.78 -12.17 16.49
C ILE A 345 20.31 -11.68 15.12
N LEU A 346 21.14 -10.90 14.44
CA LEU A 346 20.83 -10.28 13.16
C LEU A 346 21.87 -10.71 12.13
N ASP A 347 21.40 -11.17 10.97
CA ASP A 347 22.25 -11.62 9.86
C ASP A 347 22.18 -10.61 8.72
N GLU A 348 23.30 -9.96 8.42
CA GLU A 348 23.50 -8.94 7.39
C GLU A 348 22.39 -7.83 7.34
N PRO A 349 22.05 -7.16 8.46
CA PRO A 349 20.98 -6.19 8.48
C PRO A 349 21.25 -4.94 7.63
N SER A 350 22.51 -4.69 7.22
CA SER A 350 22.88 -3.57 6.34
C SER A 350 22.68 -3.84 4.86
N ILE A 351 22.31 -5.05 4.45
CA ILE A 351 22.25 -5.42 3.04
C ILE A 351 21.38 -4.47 2.21
N GLY A 352 21.97 -3.89 1.16
CA GLY A 352 21.28 -2.95 0.27
C GLY A 352 21.04 -1.56 0.86
N LEU A 353 21.60 -1.25 2.04
CA LEU A 353 21.58 0.09 2.62
C LEU A 353 22.57 1.02 1.91
N HIS A 354 22.24 2.29 1.95
CA HIS A 354 23.18 3.38 1.68
C HIS A 354 23.84 3.78 2.99
N SER A 355 25.11 4.24 2.99
CA SER A 355 25.84 4.64 4.21
C SER A 355 25.03 5.59 5.12
N ARG A 356 24.26 6.52 4.54
CA ARG A 356 23.34 7.37 5.32
C ARG A 356 22.34 6.58 6.17
N ASP A 357 21.82 5.46 5.61
CA ASP A 357 20.82 4.66 6.29
C ASP A 357 21.47 3.65 7.25
N THR A 358 22.74 3.25 6.99
CA THR A 358 23.58 2.45 7.91
C THR A 358 23.75 3.16 9.26
N HIS A 359 23.98 4.47 9.27
CA HIS A 359 24.06 5.23 10.52
C HIS A 359 22.79 5.15 11.37
N ARG A 360 21.62 5.19 10.74
CA ARG A 360 20.34 5.03 11.45
C ARG A 360 20.19 3.62 12.04
N LEU A 361 20.57 2.60 11.28
CA LEU A 361 20.57 1.23 11.77
C LEU A 361 21.50 1.06 12.98
N ILE A 362 22.71 1.64 12.95
CA ILE A 362 23.64 1.63 14.08
C ILE A 362 23.00 2.28 15.32
N HIS A 363 22.32 3.41 15.16
CA HIS A 363 21.61 4.07 16.27
C HIS A 363 20.58 3.13 16.91
N VAL A 364 19.77 2.51 16.10
CA VAL A 364 18.76 1.53 16.53
C VAL A 364 19.37 0.34 17.29
N LEU A 365 20.49 -0.22 16.79
CA LEU A 365 21.21 -1.32 17.46
C LEU A 365 21.76 -0.88 18.81
N LYS A 366 22.27 0.36 18.91
CA LYS A 366 22.75 0.93 20.18
C LYS A 366 21.62 1.22 21.16
N GLU A 367 20.44 1.63 20.70
CA GLU A 367 19.25 1.78 21.54
C GLU A 367 18.80 0.43 22.11
N LEU A 368 18.77 -0.64 21.31
CA LEU A 368 18.49 -1.99 21.78
C LEU A 368 19.44 -2.42 22.89
N GLN A 369 20.74 -2.13 22.71
CA GLN A 369 21.77 -2.39 23.72
C GLN A 369 21.53 -1.58 24.99
N ALA A 370 21.22 -0.29 24.87
CA ALA A 370 20.98 0.63 25.99
C ALA A 370 19.77 0.19 26.85
N LEU A 371 18.79 -0.50 26.26
CA LEU A 371 17.67 -1.12 26.97
C LEU A 371 18.06 -2.37 27.80
N GLY A 372 19.34 -2.74 27.84
CA GLY A 372 19.85 -3.89 28.59
C GLY A 372 19.77 -5.23 27.83
N ASN A 373 19.72 -5.18 26.50
CA ASN A 373 19.75 -6.37 25.65
C ASN A 373 21.15 -6.69 25.15
N THR A 374 21.37 -7.93 24.75
CA THR A 374 22.57 -8.36 24.02
C THR A 374 22.26 -8.38 22.53
N VAL A 375 23.11 -7.75 21.72
CA VAL A 375 22.94 -7.68 20.27
C VAL A 375 24.14 -8.33 19.58
N VAL A 376 23.91 -9.39 18.82
CA VAL A 376 24.90 -10.08 18.01
C VAL A 376 24.53 -9.85 16.53
N VAL A 377 25.49 -9.32 15.77
CA VAL A 377 25.28 -8.98 14.36
C VAL A 377 26.35 -9.69 13.52
N VAL A 378 25.91 -10.43 12.51
CA VAL A 378 26.78 -10.96 11.46
C VAL A 378 26.84 -9.92 10.36
N GLU A 379 28.02 -9.37 10.09
CA GLU A 379 28.15 -8.21 9.20
C GLU A 379 29.50 -8.14 8.47
N HIS A 380 29.47 -7.40 7.34
CA HIS A 380 30.65 -7.10 6.52
C HIS A 380 30.85 -5.58 6.33
N ASP A 381 29.89 -4.77 6.78
CA ASP A 381 29.96 -3.33 6.66
C ASP A 381 30.94 -2.72 7.67
N GLU A 382 31.92 -1.95 7.19
CA GLU A 382 32.96 -1.33 8.04
C GLU A 382 32.38 -0.41 9.10
N GLU A 383 31.31 0.34 8.81
CA GLU A 383 30.71 1.29 9.73
C GLU A 383 30.06 0.56 10.91
N ILE A 384 29.38 -0.55 10.67
CA ILE A 384 28.78 -1.40 11.71
C ILE A 384 29.85 -2.10 12.54
N MET A 385 30.86 -2.68 11.89
CA MET A 385 31.99 -3.30 12.61
C MET A 385 32.68 -2.30 13.55
N ARG A 386 32.91 -1.08 13.10
CA ARG A 386 33.53 -0.02 13.93
C ARG A 386 32.62 0.49 15.04
N ALA A 387 31.31 0.40 14.89
CA ALA A 387 30.34 0.79 15.90
C ALA A 387 30.15 -0.29 17.00
N ALA A 388 30.56 -1.52 16.75
CA ALA A 388 30.47 -2.61 17.71
C ALA A 388 31.42 -2.41 18.90
N ASP A 389 31.11 -3.00 20.05
CA ASP A 389 31.98 -2.99 21.22
C ASP A 389 33.00 -4.12 21.18
N TYR A 390 32.62 -5.24 20.57
CA TYR A 390 33.39 -6.47 20.50
C TYR A 390 33.30 -7.08 19.11
N LEU A 391 34.41 -7.57 18.56
CA LEU A 391 34.47 -8.19 17.24
C LEU A 391 35.01 -9.62 17.36
N ILE A 392 34.34 -10.53 16.69
CA ILE A 392 34.76 -11.92 16.49
C ILE A 392 34.89 -12.12 14.98
N ASP A 393 36.12 -12.45 14.52
CA ASP A 393 36.41 -12.68 13.12
C ASP A 393 36.61 -14.17 12.84
N VAL A 394 35.79 -14.71 11.94
CA VAL A 394 35.80 -16.13 11.56
C VAL A 394 36.47 -16.27 10.17
N GLY A 395 37.52 -17.02 10.09
CA GLY A 395 38.30 -17.15 8.86
C GLY A 395 39.32 -18.31 8.92
N PRO A 396 40.51 -18.14 8.28
CA PRO A 396 40.87 -16.99 7.42
C PRO A 396 40.19 -17.00 6.04
N ASP A 397 39.91 -18.19 5.48
CA ASP A 397 39.35 -18.40 4.15
C ASP A 397 37.98 -19.11 4.20
N ALA A 398 37.46 -19.54 3.06
CA ALA A 398 36.19 -20.24 2.96
C ALA A 398 36.34 -21.77 2.91
N GLY A 399 35.27 -22.48 3.25
CA GLY A 399 35.21 -23.95 3.18
C GLY A 399 36.16 -24.62 4.15
N ARG A 400 36.97 -25.55 3.66
CA ARG A 400 37.91 -26.33 4.49
C ARG A 400 39.07 -25.51 5.08
N LEU A 401 39.35 -24.35 4.55
CA LEU A 401 40.41 -23.43 5.00
C LEU A 401 39.88 -22.34 5.96
N GLY A 402 38.59 -22.33 6.21
CA GLY A 402 37.90 -21.42 7.14
C GLY A 402 37.46 -22.12 8.41
N GLY A 403 36.61 -21.47 9.19
CA GLY A 403 35.98 -22.00 10.40
C GLY A 403 36.85 -21.91 11.65
N GLU A 404 37.91 -21.10 11.63
CA GLU A 404 38.72 -20.79 12.80
C GLU A 404 38.42 -19.36 13.30
N ILE A 405 38.55 -19.10 14.61
CA ILE A 405 38.56 -17.73 15.13
C ILE A 405 39.95 -17.14 14.87
N VAL A 406 40.01 -16.19 13.95
CA VAL A 406 41.26 -15.51 13.55
C VAL A 406 41.48 -14.21 14.26
N PHE A 407 40.43 -13.62 14.87
CA PHE A 407 40.50 -12.50 15.79
C PHE A 407 39.32 -12.54 16.75
N GLU A 408 39.60 -12.14 18.00
CA GLU A 408 38.61 -11.92 19.04
C GLU A 408 39.11 -10.81 19.95
N GLY A 409 38.28 -9.73 20.12
CA GLY A 409 38.69 -8.61 20.94
C GLY A 409 37.81 -7.37 20.83
N LYS A 410 38.19 -6.34 21.58
CA LYS A 410 37.49 -5.05 21.57
C LYS A 410 37.79 -4.29 20.28
N VAL A 411 36.77 -3.66 19.71
CA VAL A 411 36.91 -2.83 18.51
C VAL A 411 37.73 -1.57 18.81
N SER A 412 37.71 -1.06 20.04
CA SER A 412 38.54 0.07 20.49
C SER A 412 40.04 -0.13 20.30
N ASP A 413 40.49 -1.39 20.28
CA ASP A 413 41.90 -1.74 20.14
C ASP A 413 42.36 -1.72 18.66
N ILE A 414 41.39 -1.66 17.72
CA ILE A 414 41.64 -1.65 16.27
C ILE A 414 41.77 -0.20 15.79
N LYS A 415 42.99 0.32 15.81
CA LYS A 415 43.27 1.69 15.37
C LYS A 415 43.67 1.72 13.90
N ARG A 416 43.22 2.77 13.18
CA ARG A 416 43.61 2.99 11.78
C ARG A 416 45.05 3.50 11.71
N ILE A 417 45.86 2.89 10.87
CA ILE A 417 47.23 3.33 10.60
C ILE A 417 47.18 4.66 9.85
N LYS A 418 47.96 5.64 10.34
CA LYS A 418 48.13 6.95 9.73
C LYS A 418 49.50 7.05 9.07
N GLY A 419 49.53 7.22 7.73
CA GLY A 419 50.78 7.26 6.98
C GLY A 419 51.39 5.88 6.72
N ASP A 420 52.72 5.72 6.80
CA ASP A 420 53.39 4.45 6.57
C ASP A 420 53.13 3.48 7.74
N ILE A 421 52.88 2.22 7.44
CA ILE A 421 52.71 1.14 8.43
C ILE A 421 53.94 1.00 9.34
N ASN A 422 55.14 1.37 8.86
CA ASN A 422 56.38 1.34 9.61
C ASN A 422 56.60 2.57 10.53
N ASP A 423 55.71 3.55 10.53
CA ASP A 423 55.79 4.68 11.43
C ASP A 423 55.68 4.20 12.90
N LYS A 424 56.57 4.74 13.76
CA LYS A 424 56.57 4.44 15.20
C LYS A 424 55.25 4.76 15.89
N ASN A 425 54.48 5.71 15.37
CA ASN A 425 53.18 6.08 15.90
C ASN A 425 52.11 5.03 15.66
N ASN A 426 52.34 4.01 14.82
CA ASN A 426 51.42 2.92 14.51
C ASN A 426 51.77 1.63 15.30
N ALA A 427 52.53 1.71 16.39
CA ALA A 427 53.05 0.57 17.15
C ALA A 427 51.96 -0.41 17.61
N GLU A 428 50.83 0.12 18.12
CA GLU A 428 49.71 -0.74 18.58
C GLU A 428 49.07 -1.52 17.43
N SER A 429 48.85 -0.86 16.30
CA SER A 429 48.28 -1.52 15.11
C SER A 429 49.24 -2.57 14.53
N LYS A 430 50.56 -2.32 14.61
CA LYS A 430 51.58 -3.25 14.17
C LYS A 430 51.60 -4.51 15.06
N GLN A 431 51.58 -4.33 16.39
CA GLN A 431 51.50 -5.45 17.32
C GLN A 431 50.21 -6.26 17.11
N LEU A 432 49.07 -5.61 16.83
CA LEU A 432 47.83 -6.30 16.54
C LEU A 432 47.95 -7.14 15.25
N LEU A 433 48.54 -6.60 14.18
CA LEU A 433 48.74 -7.31 12.92
C LEU A 433 49.74 -8.48 13.07
N GLU A 434 50.79 -8.35 13.87
CA GLU A 434 51.76 -9.41 14.19
C GLU A 434 51.08 -10.53 14.99
N LYS A 435 50.17 -10.19 15.92
CA LYS A 435 49.43 -11.14 16.73
C LYS A 435 48.38 -11.91 15.94
N TYR A 436 47.72 -11.27 14.95
CA TYR A 436 46.61 -11.79 14.18
C TYR A 436 46.88 -11.72 12.65
N PRO A 437 47.94 -12.34 12.14
CA PRO A 437 48.38 -12.20 10.74
C PRO A 437 47.41 -12.82 9.73
N ARG A 438 46.51 -13.71 10.17
CA ARG A 438 45.54 -14.43 9.32
C ARG A 438 44.18 -13.70 9.22
N SER A 439 43.93 -12.64 10.01
CA SER A 439 42.69 -11.90 9.94
C SER A 439 42.73 -10.85 8.82
N TYR A 440 41.96 -11.07 7.77
CA TYR A 440 41.78 -10.06 6.71
C TYR A 440 40.99 -8.85 7.24
N THR A 441 39.99 -9.09 8.09
CA THR A 441 39.18 -8.03 8.70
C THR A 441 40.07 -7.00 9.41
N ILE A 442 41.03 -7.46 10.24
CA ILE A 442 41.96 -6.55 10.95
C ILE A 442 42.87 -5.81 9.98
N LYS A 443 43.36 -6.46 8.91
CA LYS A 443 44.20 -5.79 7.90
C LYS A 443 43.48 -4.65 7.20
N TYR A 444 42.22 -4.84 6.81
CA TYR A 444 41.41 -3.80 6.18
C TYR A 444 40.97 -2.73 7.17
N LEU A 445 40.51 -3.09 8.38
CA LEU A 445 40.10 -2.13 9.39
C LEU A 445 41.26 -1.24 9.87
N THR A 446 42.48 -1.79 9.98
CA THR A 446 43.69 -0.99 10.30
C THR A 446 44.18 -0.19 9.11
N GLY A 447 43.78 -0.53 7.89
CA GLY A 447 44.29 0.09 6.66
C GLY A 447 45.66 -0.45 6.22
N ALA A 448 46.14 -1.55 6.78
CA ALA A 448 47.35 -2.24 6.32
C ALA A 448 47.17 -2.83 4.90
N GLU A 449 45.98 -3.28 4.61
CA GLU A 449 45.54 -3.60 3.26
C GLU A 449 44.39 -2.65 2.85
N VAL A 450 44.42 -2.17 1.61
CA VAL A 450 43.40 -1.28 1.05
C VAL A 450 43.14 -1.62 -0.40
N ILE A 451 41.91 -1.41 -0.85
CA ILE A 451 41.59 -1.48 -2.28
C ILE A 451 41.96 -0.13 -2.88
N GLU A 452 42.99 -0.13 -3.74
CA GLU A 452 43.48 1.11 -4.33
C GLU A 452 42.44 1.75 -5.27
N VAL A 453 42.25 3.05 -5.09
CA VAL A 453 41.45 3.84 -6.01
C VAL A 453 42.27 4.15 -7.26
N PRO A 454 41.81 3.80 -8.47
CA PRO A 454 42.56 4.08 -9.70
C PRO A 454 42.89 5.57 -9.84
N LYS A 455 44.16 5.88 -10.14
CA LYS A 455 44.63 7.27 -10.35
C LYS A 455 44.03 7.92 -11.60
N SER A 456 43.65 7.11 -12.60
CA SER A 456 42.99 7.58 -13.83
C SER A 456 41.73 6.76 -14.10
N ARG A 457 40.74 7.41 -14.71
CA ARG A 457 39.50 6.75 -15.14
C ARG A 457 39.53 6.51 -16.66
N ARG A 458 38.91 5.43 -17.12
CA ARG A 458 38.78 5.14 -18.55
C ARG A 458 37.94 6.23 -19.22
N PRO A 459 38.44 6.88 -20.29
CA PRO A 459 37.65 7.82 -21.07
C PRO A 459 36.55 7.08 -21.85
N TRP A 460 35.45 7.74 -22.08
CA TRP A 460 34.34 7.22 -22.90
C TRP A 460 33.86 8.29 -23.88
N ASN A 461 33.35 7.86 -25.03
CA ASN A 461 32.83 8.71 -26.09
C ASN A 461 31.50 8.21 -26.66
N MET A 462 31.08 7.03 -26.23
CA MET A 462 29.80 6.40 -26.61
C MET A 462 28.95 6.16 -25.38
N ALA A 463 27.63 6.32 -25.52
CA ALA A 463 26.68 6.12 -24.44
C ALA A 463 25.31 5.72 -24.96
N ILE A 464 24.57 4.97 -24.12
CA ILE A 464 23.12 4.81 -24.25
C ILE A 464 22.48 6.05 -23.62
N GLU A 465 21.56 6.68 -24.32
CA GLU A 465 20.78 7.81 -23.83
C GLU A 465 19.33 7.38 -23.57
N LEU A 466 18.94 7.33 -22.30
CA LEU A 466 17.56 7.11 -21.88
C LEU A 466 16.95 8.45 -21.48
N LYS A 467 15.87 8.87 -22.13
CA LYS A 467 15.20 10.15 -21.88
C LYS A 467 13.79 9.96 -21.35
N GLY A 468 13.38 10.86 -20.46
CA GLY A 468 12.03 10.93 -19.94
C GLY A 468 11.59 9.72 -19.13
N ALA A 469 12.50 9.05 -18.43
CA ALA A 469 12.21 7.85 -17.66
C ALA A 469 11.23 8.15 -16.51
N ARG A 470 10.05 7.49 -16.51
CA ARG A 470 8.97 7.65 -15.55
C ARG A 470 8.44 6.29 -15.11
N MET A 471 8.83 5.87 -13.95
CA MET A 471 8.30 4.67 -13.33
C MET A 471 8.38 4.84 -11.82
N ASN A 472 7.32 4.51 -11.10
CA ASN A 472 7.23 4.70 -9.66
C ASN A 472 7.51 6.17 -9.27
N ASN A 473 8.63 6.44 -8.59
CA ASN A 473 9.04 7.77 -8.14
C ASN A 473 9.94 8.54 -9.13
N LEU A 474 10.27 7.98 -10.28
CA LEU A 474 11.05 8.67 -11.31
C LEU A 474 10.24 9.81 -11.96
N LYS A 475 10.85 10.97 -12.05
CA LYS A 475 10.19 12.24 -12.45
C LYS A 475 10.53 12.67 -13.88
N GLY A 476 10.60 11.73 -14.83
CA GLY A 476 10.98 12.03 -16.19
C GLY A 476 12.48 12.34 -16.34
N VAL A 477 13.31 11.48 -15.74
CA VAL A 477 14.76 11.68 -15.70
C VAL A 477 15.44 11.29 -17.00
N ASP A 478 16.43 12.08 -17.41
CA ASP A 478 17.31 11.82 -18.54
C ASP A 478 18.64 11.30 -18.02
N VAL A 479 19.12 10.19 -18.55
CA VAL A 479 20.35 9.53 -18.08
C VAL A 479 21.15 9.01 -19.26
N LYS A 480 22.48 9.19 -19.20
CA LYS A 480 23.45 8.56 -20.10
C LYS A 480 24.17 7.43 -19.41
N PHE A 481 24.21 6.27 -20.05
CA PHE A 481 24.99 5.11 -19.59
C PHE A 481 26.19 4.95 -20.53
N PRO A 482 27.38 5.38 -20.11
CA PRO A 482 28.60 5.26 -20.90
C PRO A 482 28.94 3.82 -21.25
N LEU A 483 29.35 3.57 -22.49
CA LEU A 483 29.78 2.26 -22.94
C LEU A 483 31.27 2.01 -22.65
N ASN A 484 31.64 0.75 -22.55
CA ASN A 484 33.03 0.28 -22.33
C ASN A 484 33.67 0.78 -21.03
N VAL A 485 32.87 1.21 -20.05
CA VAL A 485 33.31 1.62 -18.72
C VAL A 485 32.51 0.93 -17.63
N PHE A 486 33.05 0.92 -16.42
CA PHE A 486 32.33 0.44 -15.24
C PHE A 486 31.51 1.60 -14.65
N THR A 487 30.17 1.48 -14.76
CA THR A 487 29.21 2.49 -14.28
C THR A 487 28.48 1.99 -13.05
N VAL A 488 28.43 2.81 -11.99
CA VAL A 488 27.69 2.50 -10.76
C VAL A 488 26.49 3.42 -10.65
N VAL A 489 25.30 2.83 -10.45
CA VAL A 489 24.07 3.55 -10.13
C VAL A 489 23.86 3.50 -8.61
N THR A 490 24.04 4.62 -7.94
CA THR A 490 23.96 4.72 -6.49
C THR A 490 22.85 5.66 -6.03
N GLY A 491 22.56 5.64 -4.75
CA GLY A 491 21.53 6.48 -4.09
C GLY A 491 20.88 5.75 -2.93
N VAL A 492 20.17 6.50 -2.09
CA VAL A 492 19.49 5.97 -0.90
C VAL A 492 18.47 4.89 -1.23
N SER A 493 18.10 4.09 -0.22
CA SER A 493 17.05 3.08 -0.38
C SER A 493 15.76 3.73 -0.85
N GLY A 494 15.04 3.10 -1.80
CA GLY A 494 13.80 3.67 -2.37
C GLY A 494 13.97 4.84 -3.35
N SER A 495 15.21 5.26 -3.71
CA SER A 495 15.44 6.41 -4.63
C SER A 495 15.06 6.17 -6.10
N GLY A 496 14.73 4.93 -6.49
CA GLY A 496 14.34 4.60 -7.86
C GLY A 496 15.41 3.93 -8.71
N LYS A 497 16.57 3.52 -8.14
CA LYS A 497 17.65 2.83 -8.86
C LYS A 497 17.17 1.60 -9.64
N SER A 498 16.46 0.71 -8.97
CA SER A 498 15.90 -0.51 -9.59
C SER A 498 14.81 -0.19 -10.61
N SER A 499 14.01 0.86 -10.40
CA SER A 499 13.02 1.32 -11.37
C SER A 499 13.69 1.78 -12.66
N LEU A 500 14.81 2.54 -12.54
CA LEU A 500 15.56 3.04 -13.68
C LEU A 500 16.23 1.89 -14.46
N VAL A 501 16.97 1.01 -13.76
CA VAL A 501 17.79 -0.01 -14.42
C VAL A 501 17.00 -1.26 -14.77
N LYS A 502 16.39 -1.93 -13.76
CA LYS A 502 15.64 -3.18 -13.94
C LYS A 502 14.28 -2.95 -14.57
N GLY A 503 13.61 -1.84 -14.22
CA GLY A 503 12.25 -1.56 -14.67
C GLY A 503 12.16 -0.89 -16.03
N ILE A 504 13.18 -0.14 -16.47
CA ILE A 504 13.15 0.59 -17.75
C ILE A 504 14.31 0.19 -18.66
N LEU A 505 15.57 0.47 -18.28
CA LEU A 505 16.72 0.31 -19.16
C LEU A 505 16.86 -1.13 -19.67
N TYR A 506 16.85 -2.11 -18.78
CA TYR A 506 17.04 -3.52 -19.12
C TYR A 506 15.98 -4.06 -20.08
N PRO A 507 14.67 -3.96 -19.79
CA PRO A 507 13.64 -4.46 -20.70
C PRO A 507 13.55 -3.63 -21.99
N ALA A 508 13.83 -2.33 -21.95
CA ALA A 508 13.88 -1.51 -23.17
C ALA A 508 15.01 -1.96 -24.12
N LEU A 509 16.20 -2.16 -23.61
CA LEU A 509 17.32 -2.66 -24.41
C LEU A 509 17.06 -4.06 -24.99
N LYS A 510 16.53 -4.97 -24.20
CA LYS A 510 16.18 -6.33 -24.68
C LYS A 510 15.21 -6.27 -25.86
N ARG A 511 14.17 -5.44 -25.77
CA ARG A 511 13.20 -5.25 -26.87
C ARG A 511 13.84 -4.67 -28.13
N HIS A 512 14.77 -3.73 -27.99
CA HIS A 512 15.50 -3.17 -29.12
C HIS A 512 16.47 -4.18 -29.76
N LEU A 513 16.82 -5.23 -29.04
CA LEU A 513 17.62 -6.35 -29.54
C LEU A 513 16.76 -7.55 -30.00
N ASP A 514 15.44 -7.36 -30.15
CA ASP A 514 14.47 -8.40 -30.49
C ASP A 514 14.44 -9.60 -29.51
N GLU A 515 14.89 -9.39 -28.27
CA GLU A 515 14.83 -10.40 -27.21
C GLU A 515 13.50 -10.30 -26.43
N VAL A 516 13.03 -11.45 -25.93
CA VAL A 516 11.85 -11.50 -25.04
C VAL A 516 12.15 -10.81 -23.73
N ALA A 517 11.37 -9.81 -23.38
CA ALA A 517 11.48 -9.05 -22.14
C ALA A 517 10.12 -8.59 -21.62
N ASP A 518 10.08 -8.30 -20.32
CA ASP A 518 8.95 -7.63 -19.69
C ASP A 518 8.68 -6.28 -20.34
N THR A 519 7.47 -5.75 -20.13
CA THR A 519 7.14 -4.40 -20.56
C THR A 519 7.97 -3.39 -19.78
N PRO A 520 8.78 -2.53 -20.44
CA PRO A 520 9.52 -1.48 -19.77
C PRO A 520 8.57 -0.48 -19.13
N GLY A 521 9.02 0.16 -18.04
CA GLY A 521 8.37 1.34 -17.50
C GLY A 521 8.39 2.50 -18.53
N GLU A 522 7.62 3.53 -18.28
CA GLU A 522 7.46 4.66 -19.20
C GLU A 522 8.77 5.42 -19.42
N TYR A 523 9.10 5.68 -20.67
CA TYR A 523 10.21 6.53 -21.09
C TYR A 523 9.90 7.18 -22.45
N SER A 524 10.50 8.35 -22.71
CA SER A 524 10.23 9.09 -23.95
C SER A 524 11.01 8.52 -25.14
N SER A 525 12.29 8.22 -24.94
CA SER A 525 13.13 7.64 -26.00
C SER A 525 14.36 6.94 -25.46
N LEU A 526 14.81 5.91 -26.19
CA LEU A 526 16.10 5.26 -26.02
C LEU A 526 16.96 5.55 -27.25
N GLY A 527 18.04 6.31 -27.05
CA GLY A 527 18.93 6.78 -28.12
C GLY A 527 20.40 6.49 -27.85
N GLY A 528 21.27 7.20 -28.56
CA GLY A 528 22.72 7.03 -28.48
C GLY A 528 23.21 5.76 -29.18
N ASP A 529 24.29 5.19 -28.64
CA ASP A 529 25.06 4.13 -29.27
C ASP A 529 24.58 2.72 -28.88
N TRP A 530 23.33 2.53 -28.48
CA TRP A 530 22.76 1.25 -28.02
C TRP A 530 22.95 0.11 -29.05
N LYS A 531 23.04 0.43 -30.34
CA LYS A 531 23.29 -0.55 -31.43
C LYS A 531 24.65 -1.26 -31.33
N GLN A 532 25.57 -0.73 -30.54
CA GLN A 532 26.85 -1.39 -30.25
C GLN A 532 26.71 -2.57 -29.29
N ILE A 533 25.58 -2.66 -28.58
CA ILE A 533 25.27 -3.75 -27.64
C ILE A 533 24.71 -4.92 -28.44
N LYS A 534 25.31 -6.09 -28.25
CA LYS A 534 24.87 -7.33 -28.91
C LYS A 534 24.01 -8.19 -28.00
N HIS A 535 24.20 -8.08 -26.69
CA HIS A 535 23.50 -8.89 -25.70
C HIS A 535 23.38 -8.15 -24.36
N VAL A 536 22.30 -8.39 -23.62
CA VAL A 536 22.03 -7.78 -22.32
C VAL A 536 21.72 -8.87 -21.31
N GLU A 537 22.52 -8.97 -20.27
CA GLU A 537 22.29 -9.85 -19.14
C GLU A 537 21.95 -9.05 -17.88
N PHE A 538 21.07 -9.62 -17.07
CA PHE A 538 20.71 -9.07 -15.77
C PHE A 538 20.87 -10.14 -14.70
N VAL A 539 21.77 -9.88 -13.75
CA VAL A 539 21.99 -10.74 -12.58
C VAL A 539 21.43 -10.03 -11.36
N ASP A 540 20.51 -10.67 -10.67
CA ASP A 540 19.89 -10.13 -9.46
C ASP A 540 20.24 -10.96 -8.21
N GLN A 541 19.72 -10.51 -7.05
CA GLN A 541 19.91 -11.17 -5.76
C GLN A 541 18.92 -12.32 -5.49
N ASN A 542 18.08 -12.68 -6.47
CA ASN A 542 17.13 -13.75 -6.29
C ASN A 542 17.88 -15.08 -6.07
N PRO A 543 17.46 -15.89 -5.10
CA PRO A 543 18.10 -17.17 -4.86
C PRO A 543 17.96 -18.06 -6.10
N ILE A 544 19.04 -18.73 -6.44
CA ILE A 544 19.05 -19.81 -7.41
C ILE A 544 18.01 -20.85 -6.96
N GLY A 545 17.18 -21.34 -7.88
CA GLY A 545 16.00 -22.16 -7.57
C GLY A 545 16.22 -23.25 -6.51
N LYS A 546 15.24 -23.44 -5.65
CA LYS A 546 15.27 -24.34 -4.48
C LYS A 546 15.10 -25.84 -4.82
N SER A 547 15.26 -26.24 -6.08
CA SER A 547 15.16 -27.67 -6.45
C SER A 547 16.36 -28.46 -5.91
N THR A 548 16.10 -29.60 -5.29
CA THR A 548 17.13 -30.53 -4.82
C THR A 548 18.00 -31.10 -5.97
N ARG A 549 17.54 -30.96 -7.22
CA ARG A 549 18.24 -31.37 -8.43
C ARG A 549 19.15 -30.28 -9.01
N SER A 550 19.06 -29.05 -8.49
CA SER A 550 19.85 -27.92 -8.98
C SER A 550 21.10 -27.75 -8.11
N ASN A 551 22.26 -27.67 -8.76
CA ASN A 551 23.56 -27.45 -8.14
C ASN A 551 24.37 -26.43 -8.96
N PRO A 552 25.48 -25.90 -8.45
CA PRO A 552 26.28 -24.91 -9.16
C PRO A 552 26.68 -25.36 -10.59
N ALA A 553 27.00 -26.65 -10.81
CA ALA A 553 27.40 -27.14 -12.13
C ALA A 553 26.25 -27.06 -13.15
N THR A 554 24.99 -27.29 -12.74
CA THR A 554 23.82 -27.11 -13.62
C THR A 554 23.61 -25.65 -14.02
N TYR A 555 23.87 -24.71 -13.10
CA TYR A 555 23.73 -23.28 -13.38
C TYR A 555 24.83 -22.74 -14.28
N VAL A 556 26.08 -23.17 -14.08
CA VAL A 556 27.19 -22.76 -14.95
C VAL A 556 27.27 -23.59 -16.24
N LYS A 557 26.27 -24.48 -16.45
CA LYS A 557 26.21 -25.37 -17.63
C LYS A 557 27.51 -26.18 -17.85
N ALA A 558 28.07 -26.68 -16.76
CA ALA A 558 29.34 -27.43 -16.77
C ALA A 558 29.16 -28.91 -17.08
N TYR A 559 27.97 -29.35 -17.44
CA TYR A 559 27.71 -30.72 -17.92
C TYR A 559 27.74 -30.77 -19.43
#